data_99ab8f6cf08553e6c7f9ffa1fdc0f359
#
_entry.id   99ab8f6cf08553e6c7f9ffa1fdc0f359
#
_cell.length_a   1.000
_cell.length_b   1.000
_cell.length_c   1.000
_cell.angle_alpha   90.00
_cell.angle_beta   90.00
_cell.angle_gamma   90.00
#
_symmetry.space_group_name_H-M   'P 1'
#
loop_
_entity.id
_entity.type
_entity.pdbx_description
1 polymer ?
#
loop_
_entity_poly.entity_id
_entity_poly.type
_entity_poly.pdbx_seq_one_letter_code
_entity_poly.pdbx_strand_id
1 'polypeptide(L)'
;DGFKLSRYRDTVGQRAKTDRHDARLIARYLAHEGTDLRPFSMPAPAVTELRSLLRRRATVVRSLGRIRQSMEDLPGFGHEVRVALARLTALIKRFEQRIASLINESGWTEPYRRILKIEGVGALTAAGLCAAFHRAPFSGADAFIAFLGMDVSVRDSGKKTGRRALSKKGDSEMRRLLYNAAMAASRSTTWQAFYQRMLQRGFSRTQALVALARKLARVAFSLMKNAADYVPKRHENACGGT
;
A
#
# COMPACT_ATOMS: atom_id res chain seq x y z
N ASP A 1 2.03 -6.19 -18.35
CA ASP A 1 2.99 -5.81 -17.29
C ASP A 1 4.40 -5.76 -17.87
N GLY A 2 5.00 -4.56 -17.94
CA GLY A 2 6.33 -4.33 -18.51
C GLY A 2 7.46 -5.14 -17.85
N PHE A 3 7.33 -5.45 -16.56
CA PHE A 3 8.31 -6.26 -15.85
C PHE A 3 8.28 -7.73 -16.32
N LYS A 4 7.09 -8.31 -16.54
CA LYS A 4 6.97 -9.67 -17.08
C LYS A 4 7.52 -9.73 -18.50
N LEU A 5 7.20 -8.73 -19.32
CA LEU A 5 7.68 -8.65 -20.69
C LEU A 5 9.20 -8.49 -20.77
N SER A 6 9.81 -7.70 -19.87
CA SER A 6 11.27 -7.59 -19.77
C SER A 6 11.94 -8.93 -19.47
N ARG A 7 11.40 -9.68 -18.50
CA ARG A 7 11.94 -11.02 -18.19
C ARG A 7 11.73 -12.01 -19.31
N TYR A 8 10.60 -11.94 -19.99
CA TYR A 8 10.35 -12.78 -21.16
C TYR A 8 11.35 -12.46 -22.30
N ARG A 9 11.71 -11.18 -22.47
CA ARG A 9 12.76 -10.76 -23.41
C ARG A 9 14.08 -11.45 -23.08
N ASP A 10 14.48 -11.47 -21.81
CA ASP A 10 15.72 -12.12 -21.36
C ASP A 10 15.68 -13.64 -21.64
N THR A 11 14.53 -14.27 -21.37
CA THR A 11 14.33 -15.72 -21.59
C THR A 11 14.46 -16.11 -23.07
N VAL A 12 13.98 -15.27 -23.99
CA VAL A 12 14.03 -15.53 -25.44
C VAL A 12 15.32 -15.00 -26.10
N GLY A 13 16.27 -14.50 -25.30
CA GLY A 13 17.58 -14.05 -25.77
C GLY A 13 17.56 -12.77 -26.63
N GLN A 14 16.49 -11.99 -26.58
CA GLN A 14 16.36 -10.78 -27.39
C GLN A 14 17.11 -9.61 -26.75
N ARG A 15 18.21 -9.16 -27.38
CA ARG A 15 19.05 -8.05 -26.86
C ARG A 15 18.58 -6.66 -27.34
N ALA A 16 18.03 -6.57 -28.55
CA ALA A 16 17.63 -5.27 -29.13
C ALA A 16 16.34 -4.74 -28.47
N LYS A 17 16.35 -3.47 -28.10
CA LYS A 17 15.20 -2.74 -27.55
C LYS A 17 14.83 -1.61 -28.52
N THR A 18 13.92 -1.90 -29.43
CA THR A 18 13.27 -0.94 -30.34
C THR A 18 11.79 -1.27 -30.38
N ASP A 19 10.96 -0.31 -30.76
CA ASP A 19 9.50 -0.49 -30.81
C ASP A 19 9.10 -1.69 -31.69
N ARG A 20 9.81 -1.90 -32.81
CA ARG A 20 9.59 -3.07 -33.69
C ARG A 20 9.88 -4.40 -33.01
N HIS A 21 10.97 -4.46 -32.24
CA HIS A 21 11.32 -5.65 -31.47
C HIS A 21 10.36 -5.87 -30.30
N ASP A 22 9.94 -4.81 -29.64
CA ASP A 22 8.98 -4.88 -28.54
C ASP A 22 7.59 -5.32 -29.05
N ALA A 23 7.14 -4.85 -30.21
CA ALA A 23 5.90 -5.31 -30.84
C ALA A 23 5.93 -6.81 -31.17
N ARG A 24 7.05 -7.30 -31.75
CA ARG A 24 7.23 -8.75 -32.01
C ARG A 24 7.28 -9.57 -30.74
N LEU A 25 7.93 -9.06 -29.69
CA LEU A 25 8.01 -9.72 -28.40
C LEU A 25 6.62 -9.84 -27.75
N ILE A 26 5.82 -8.77 -27.83
CA ILE A 26 4.44 -8.77 -27.33
C ILE A 26 3.58 -9.79 -28.09
N ALA A 27 3.67 -9.81 -29.43
CA ALA A 27 2.94 -10.76 -30.25
C ALA A 27 3.32 -12.21 -29.91
N ARG A 28 4.62 -12.50 -29.78
CA ARG A 28 5.11 -13.81 -29.37
C ARG A 28 4.65 -14.21 -27.95
N TYR A 29 4.71 -13.25 -26.99
CA TYR A 29 4.22 -13.47 -25.63
C TYR A 29 2.72 -13.79 -25.59
N LEU A 30 1.93 -13.05 -26.37
CA LEU A 30 0.48 -13.30 -26.48
C LEU A 30 0.16 -14.66 -27.14
N ALA A 31 0.93 -15.04 -28.14
CA ALA A 31 0.74 -16.34 -28.81
C ALA A 31 1.00 -17.53 -27.88
N HIS A 32 2.00 -17.44 -27.00
CA HIS A 32 2.37 -18.53 -26.09
C HIS A 32 1.64 -18.51 -24.75
N GLU A 33 1.40 -17.31 -24.19
CA GLU A 33 0.88 -17.14 -22.81
C GLU A 33 -0.54 -16.58 -22.79
N GLY A 34 -1.14 -16.33 -23.96
CA GLY A 34 -2.41 -15.57 -24.08
C GLY A 34 -3.56 -16.17 -23.31
N THR A 35 -3.66 -17.52 -23.25
CA THR A 35 -4.69 -18.26 -22.52
C THR A 35 -4.64 -18.03 -21.01
N ASP A 36 -3.44 -17.80 -20.46
CA ASP A 36 -3.21 -17.59 -19.03
C ASP A 36 -3.24 -16.11 -18.63
N LEU A 37 -3.38 -15.22 -19.62
CA LEU A 37 -3.43 -13.79 -19.37
C LEU A 37 -4.86 -13.33 -19.04
N ARG A 38 -5.00 -12.60 -17.98
CA ARG A 38 -6.26 -11.91 -17.69
C ARG A 38 -6.33 -10.60 -18.45
N PRO A 39 -7.44 -10.32 -19.17
CA PRO A 39 -7.66 -9.05 -19.84
C PRO A 39 -7.51 -7.88 -18.85
N PHE A 40 -6.89 -6.81 -19.32
CA PHE A 40 -6.79 -5.59 -18.51
C PHE A 40 -8.13 -4.86 -18.53
N SER A 41 -8.70 -4.65 -17.35
CA SER A 41 -9.86 -3.78 -17.17
C SER A 41 -9.42 -2.40 -16.69
N MET A 42 -9.95 -1.34 -17.32
CA MET A 42 -9.69 0.01 -16.85
C MET A 42 -10.30 0.21 -15.45
N PRO A 43 -9.54 0.81 -14.52
CA PRO A 43 -10.12 1.17 -13.22
C PRO A 43 -11.17 2.26 -13.40
N ALA A 44 -12.15 2.30 -12.50
CA ALA A 44 -13.06 3.43 -12.42
C ALA A 44 -12.30 4.75 -12.27
N PRO A 45 -12.77 5.86 -12.89
CA PRO A 45 -12.09 7.16 -12.81
C PRO A 45 -11.78 7.58 -11.37
N ALA A 46 -12.69 7.39 -10.43
CA ALA A 46 -12.51 7.70 -9.02
C ALA A 46 -11.34 6.95 -8.38
N VAL A 47 -11.13 5.67 -8.72
CA VAL A 47 -9.98 4.87 -8.25
C VAL A 47 -8.68 5.48 -8.76
N THR A 48 -8.64 5.86 -10.03
CA THR A 48 -7.45 6.44 -10.66
C THR A 48 -7.12 7.81 -10.08
N GLU A 49 -8.13 8.67 -9.92
CA GLU A 49 -7.99 10.00 -9.34
C GLU A 49 -7.50 9.90 -7.89
N LEU A 50 -8.15 9.08 -7.05
CA LEU A 50 -7.80 8.94 -5.65
C LEU A 50 -6.35 8.45 -5.48
N ARG A 51 -5.94 7.43 -6.23
CA ARG A 51 -4.54 6.95 -6.20
C ARG A 51 -3.55 8.03 -6.64
N SER A 52 -3.90 8.82 -7.65
CA SER A 52 -3.08 9.95 -8.10
C SER A 52 -2.93 11.01 -7.02
N LEU A 53 -4.02 11.38 -6.35
CA LEU A 53 -4.02 12.36 -5.26
C LEU A 53 -3.18 11.91 -4.06
N LEU A 54 -3.30 10.65 -3.64
CA LEU A 54 -2.46 10.08 -2.57
C LEU A 54 -0.97 10.17 -2.89
N ARG A 55 -0.57 9.80 -4.10
CA ARG A 55 0.84 9.86 -4.54
C ARG A 55 1.37 11.28 -4.63
N ARG A 56 0.59 12.20 -5.22
CA ARG A 56 0.96 13.62 -5.34
C ARG A 56 1.04 14.28 -3.98
N ARG A 57 0.07 14.03 -3.10
CA ARG A 57 0.12 14.47 -1.71
C ARG A 57 1.40 13.99 -1.01
N ALA A 58 1.73 12.71 -1.14
CA ALA A 58 2.96 12.15 -0.54
C ALA A 58 4.22 12.82 -1.09
N THR A 59 4.25 13.17 -2.37
CA THR A 59 5.36 13.93 -2.98
C THR A 59 5.48 15.30 -2.36
N VAL A 60 4.39 16.06 -2.25
CA VAL A 60 4.40 17.41 -1.63
C VAL A 60 4.83 17.34 -0.17
N VAL A 61 4.35 16.36 0.61
CA VAL A 61 4.76 16.16 2.02
C VAL A 61 6.26 15.89 2.14
N ARG A 62 6.83 15.04 1.27
CA ARG A 62 8.27 14.78 1.26
C ARG A 62 9.07 16.02 0.88
N SER A 63 8.61 16.77 -0.13
CA SER A 63 9.27 18.01 -0.55
C SER A 63 9.22 19.08 0.55
N LEU A 64 8.08 19.22 1.22
CA LEU A 64 7.93 20.13 2.37
C LEU A 64 8.93 19.80 3.49
N GLY A 65 9.07 18.50 3.82
CA GLY A 65 10.05 18.05 4.81
C GLY A 65 11.49 18.38 4.41
N ARG A 66 11.85 18.12 3.14
CA ARG A 66 13.17 18.42 2.60
C ARG A 66 13.49 19.93 2.59
N ILE A 67 12.53 20.74 2.13
CA ILE A 67 12.68 22.22 2.12
C ILE A 67 12.86 22.71 3.55
N ARG A 68 12.02 22.28 4.50
CA ARG A 68 12.14 22.68 5.91
C ARG A 68 13.53 22.36 6.46
N GLN A 69 14.01 21.13 6.26
CA GLN A 69 15.30 20.69 6.77
C GLN A 69 16.48 21.42 6.10
N SER A 70 16.42 21.65 4.77
CA SER A 70 17.50 22.32 4.05
C SER A 70 17.59 23.83 4.30
N MET A 71 16.55 24.44 4.86
CA MET A 71 16.46 25.88 5.12
C MET A 71 16.46 26.22 6.63
N GLU A 72 16.71 25.24 7.50
CA GLU A 72 16.59 25.40 8.95
C GLU A 72 17.58 26.43 9.48
N ASP A 73 18.83 26.43 8.97
CA ASP A 73 19.94 27.27 9.43
C ASP A 73 20.25 28.43 8.47
N LEU A 74 19.33 28.80 7.57
CA LEU A 74 19.59 29.84 6.57
C LEU A 74 19.15 31.22 7.08
N PRO A 75 20.08 32.11 7.48
CA PRO A 75 19.73 33.44 7.98
C PRO A 75 19.19 34.34 6.85
N GLY A 76 18.28 35.25 7.20
CA GLY A 76 17.75 36.26 6.28
C GLY A 76 16.57 35.81 5.39
N PHE A 77 16.27 34.49 5.27
CA PHE A 77 15.22 33.97 4.42
C PHE A 77 14.01 33.40 5.18
N GLY A 78 13.93 33.59 6.48
CA GLY A 78 12.91 32.96 7.32
C GLY A 78 11.47 33.34 7.00
N HIS A 79 11.21 34.52 6.45
CA HIS A 79 9.87 34.93 6.00
C HIS A 79 9.46 34.18 4.75
N GLU A 80 10.27 34.19 3.69
CA GLU A 80 10.04 33.56 2.39
C GLU A 80 9.85 32.06 2.55
N VAL A 81 10.69 31.41 3.37
CA VAL A 81 10.57 29.98 3.69
C VAL A 81 9.24 29.68 4.38
N ARG A 82 8.83 30.48 5.37
CA ARG A 82 7.51 30.28 6.02
C ARG A 82 6.36 30.41 5.04
N VAL A 83 6.39 31.42 4.16
CA VAL A 83 5.37 31.61 3.13
C VAL A 83 5.30 30.40 2.19
N ALA A 84 6.45 29.94 1.70
CA ALA A 84 6.52 28.77 0.81
C ALA A 84 5.98 27.50 1.51
N LEU A 85 6.39 27.22 2.75
CA LEU A 85 5.92 26.07 3.52
C LEU A 85 4.41 26.16 3.81
N ALA A 86 3.88 27.36 4.10
CA ALA A 86 2.44 27.59 4.30
C ALA A 86 1.65 27.27 3.02
N ARG A 87 2.13 27.69 1.84
CA ARG A 87 1.51 27.37 0.53
C ARG A 87 1.50 25.88 0.25
N LEU A 88 2.61 25.17 0.50
CA LEU A 88 2.68 23.72 0.36
C LEU A 88 1.73 23.01 1.35
N THR A 89 1.64 23.50 2.57
CA THR A 89 0.71 22.97 3.57
C THR A 89 -0.75 23.16 3.14
N ALA A 90 -1.10 24.33 2.60
CA ALA A 90 -2.43 24.57 2.03
C ALA A 90 -2.74 23.62 0.87
N LEU A 91 -1.77 23.35 -0.01
CA LEU A 91 -1.94 22.40 -1.10
C LEU A 91 -2.18 20.97 -0.58
N ILE A 92 -1.46 20.54 0.47
CA ILE A 92 -1.68 19.24 1.13
C ILE A 92 -3.13 19.14 1.63
N LYS A 93 -3.64 20.19 2.32
CA LYS A 93 -5.02 20.23 2.80
C LYS A 93 -6.05 20.12 1.66
N ARG A 94 -5.78 20.78 0.53
CA ARG A 94 -6.65 20.68 -0.67
C ARG A 94 -6.69 19.26 -1.23
N PHE A 95 -5.55 18.55 -1.28
CA PHE A 95 -5.54 17.13 -1.66
C PHE A 95 -6.37 16.28 -0.69
N GLU A 96 -6.25 16.49 0.61
CA GLU A 96 -7.01 15.75 1.62
C GLU A 96 -8.52 16.02 1.51
N GLN A 97 -8.92 17.28 1.29
CA GLN A 97 -10.32 17.65 1.03
C GLN A 97 -10.86 16.97 -0.24
N ARG A 98 -10.10 16.99 -1.34
CA ARG A 98 -10.53 16.31 -2.58
C ARG A 98 -10.63 14.79 -2.40
N ILE A 99 -9.72 14.17 -1.66
CA ILE A 99 -9.81 12.75 -1.31
C ILE A 99 -11.10 12.45 -0.54
N ALA A 100 -11.44 13.27 0.45
CA ALA A 100 -12.68 13.10 1.23
C ALA A 100 -13.94 13.28 0.35
N SER A 101 -13.97 14.26 -0.54
CA SER A 101 -15.06 14.45 -1.51
C SER A 101 -15.24 13.23 -2.41
N LEU A 102 -14.13 12.69 -2.95
CA LEU A 102 -14.16 11.50 -3.80
C LEU A 102 -14.73 10.27 -3.10
N ILE A 103 -14.45 10.07 -1.82
CA ILE A 103 -15.04 8.98 -1.03
C ILE A 103 -16.56 9.08 -1.01
N ASN A 104 -17.10 10.29 -0.82
CA ASN A 104 -18.55 10.53 -0.81
C ASN A 104 -19.16 10.38 -2.21
N GLU A 105 -18.57 11.04 -3.21
CA GLU A 105 -19.02 11.01 -4.60
C GLU A 105 -19.03 9.59 -5.19
N SER A 106 -18.11 8.73 -4.74
CA SER A 106 -17.98 7.34 -5.21
C SER A 106 -18.90 6.35 -4.47
N GLY A 107 -19.66 6.79 -3.47
CA GLY A 107 -20.48 5.92 -2.63
C GLY A 107 -19.67 5.02 -1.69
N TRP A 108 -18.39 5.37 -1.40
CA TRP A 108 -17.53 4.56 -0.54
C TRP A 108 -17.54 4.99 0.93
N THR A 109 -18.49 5.84 1.32
CA THR A 109 -18.59 6.41 2.68
C THR A 109 -18.70 5.31 3.74
N GLU A 110 -19.58 4.32 3.53
CA GLU A 110 -19.79 3.25 4.52
C GLU A 110 -18.57 2.31 4.67
N PRO A 111 -18.00 1.72 3.59
CA PRO A 111 -16.78 0.93 3.73
C PRO A 111 -15.62 1.74 4.30
N TYR A 112 -15.50 3.01 3.95
CA TYR A 112 -14.49 3.91 4.50
C TYR A 112 -14.65 4.11 6.02
N ARG A 113 -15.88 4.38 6.51
CA ARG A 113 -16.17 4.52 7.95
C ARG A 113 -15.86 3.25 8.73
N ARG A 114 -16.20 2.08 8.18
CA ARG A 114 -15.88 0.79 8.82
C ARG A 114 -14.38 0.59 8.98
N ILE A 115 -13.59 0.91 7.96
CA ILE A 115 -12.13 0.79 8.00
C ILE A 115 -11.52 1.77 9.01
N LEU A 116 -12.06 2.99 9.13
CA LEU A 116 -11.60 3.99 10.10
C LEU A 116 -11.76 3.54 11.56
N LYS A 117 -12.66 2.59 11.85
CA LYS A 117 -12.80 2.01 13.20
C LYS A 117 -11.65 1.10 13.59
N ILE A 118 -10.80 0.68 12.64
CA ILE A 118 -9.61 -0.15 12.92
C ILE A 118 -8.55 0.75 13.57
N GLU A 119 -8.14 0.43 14.79
CA GLU A 119 -7.15 1.23 15.51
C GLU A 119 -5.84 1.30 14.73
N GLY A 120 -5.31 2.51 14.63
CA GLY A 120 -4.12 2.84 13.87
C GLY A 120 -4.37 3.16 12.40
N VAL A 121 -5.56 2.88 11.85
CA VAL A 121 -5.89 3.20 10.46
C VAL A 121 -6.44 4.63 10.39
N GLY A 122 -5.67 5.53 9.80
CA GLY A 122 -6.09 6.92 9.55
C GLY A 122 -6.78 7.11 8.21
N ALA A 123 -7.35 8.32 8.01
CA ALA A 123 -8.15 8.71 6.86
C ALA A 123 -7.53 8.35 5.49
N LEU A 124 -6.25 8.67 5.30
CA LEU A 124 -5.54 8.40 4.04
C LEU A 124 -5.34 6.90 3.78
N THR A 125 -5.07 6.14 4.84
CA THR A 125 -4.94 4.68 4.73
C THR A 125 -6.29 4.04 4.39
N ALA A 126 -7.37 4.47 5.05
CA ALA A 126 -8.72 4.01 4.76
C ALA A 126 -9.14 4.33 3.32
N ALA A 127 -8.93 5.57 2.86
CA ALA A 127 -9.21 5.98 1.49
C ALA A 127 -8.44 5.14 0.46
N GLY A 128 -7.14 4.92 0.69
CA GLY A 128 -6.31 4.10 -0.17
C GLY A 128 -6.74 2.62 -0.22
N LEU A 129 -7.17 2.06 0.92
CA LEU A 129 -7.71 0.69 0.98
C LEU A 129 -9.04 0.57 0.24
N CYS A 130 -9.94 1.58 0.36
CA CYS A 130 -11.17 1.64 -0.44
C CYS A 130 -10.86 1.66 -1.94
N ALA A 131 -9.97 2.54 -2.39
CA ALA A 131 -9.59 2.62 -3.80
C ALA A 131 -8.94 1.33 -4.30
N ALA A 132 -8.13 0.67 -3.46
CA ALA A 132 -7.51 -0.61 -3.81
C ALA A 132 -8.56 -1.71 -3.94
N PHE A 133 -9.54 -1.77 -3.04
CA PHE A 133 -10.62 -2.75 -3.06
C PHE A 133 -11.50 -2.62 -4.30
N HIS A 134 -11.86 -1.40 -4.66
CA HIS A 134 -12.71 -1.12 -5.84
C HIS A 134 -11.95 -1.13 -7.18
N ARG A 135 -10.65 -1.44 -7.17
CA ARG A 135 -9.85 -1.53 -8.41
C ARG A 135 -10.21 -2.73 -9.27
N ALA A 136 -10.52 -3.87 -8.65
CA ALA A 136 -10.87 -5.10 -9.32
C ALA A 136 -11.51 -6.08 -8.33
N PRO A 137 -12.28 -7.07 -8.80
CA PRO A 137 -12.74 -8.14 -7.94
C PRO A 137 -11.54 -8.99 -7.48
N PHE A 138 -11.49 -9.28 -6.19
CA PHE A 138 -10.47 -10.14 -5.59
C PHE A 138 -11.08 -11.47 -5.17
N SER A 139 -10.39 -12.57 -5.47
CA SER A 139 -10.81 -13.92 -5.04
C SER A 139 -10.76 -14.10 -3.52
N GLY A 140 -9.92 -13.33 -2.83
CA GLY A 140 -9.79 -13.38 -1.38
C GLY A 140 -8.80 -12.36 -0.83
N ALA A 141 -8.63 -12.41 0.48
CA ALA A 141 -7.71 -11.49 1.18
C ALA A 141 -6.26 -11.64 0.73
N ASP A 142 -5.82 -12.85 0.35
CA ASP A 142 -4.45 -13.07 -0.13
C ASP A 142 -4.19 -12.40 -1.48
N ALA A 143 -5.15 -12.46 -2.40
CA ALA A 143 -5.07 -11.74 -3.66
C ALA A 143 -5.04 -10.23 -3.45
N PHE A 144 -5.80 -9.71 -2.48
CA PHE A 144 -5.77 -8.29 -2.11
C PHE A 144 -4.41 -7.88 -1.51
N ILE A 145 -3.85 -8.68 -0.60
CA ILE A 145 -2.52 -8.45 -0.02
C ILE A 145 -1.43 -8.47 -1.10
N ALA A 146 -1.49 -9.41 -2.04
CA ALA A 146 -0.58 -9.46 -3.18
C ALA A 146 -0.70 -8.22 -4.08
N PHE A 147 -1.91 -7.75 -4.33
CA PHE A 147 -2.15 -6.51 -5.08
C PHE A 147 -1.53 -5.28 -4.38
N LEU A 148 -1.57 -5.21 -3.06
CA LEU A 148 -0.91 -4.17 -2.27
C LEU A 148 0.63 -4.30 -2.26
N GLY A 149 1.17 -5.42 -2.77
CA GLY A 149 2.60 -5.74 -2.78
C GLY A 149 3.15 -6.04 -1.38
N MET A 150 2.29 -6.58 -0.53
CA MET A 150 2.61 -6.97 0.84
C MET A 150 2.66 -8.51 1.01
N ASP A 151 2.55 -9.27 -0.05
CA ASP A 151 2.81 -10.70 -0.07
C ASP A 151 4.31 -11.00 0.15
N VAL A 152 4.57 -12.16 0.69
CA VAL A 152 5.95 -12.63 0.92
C VAL A 152 6.38 -13.45 -0.28
N SER A 153 7.43 -13.02 -0.96
CA SER A 153 8.10 -13.85 -1.95
C SER A 153 9.10 -14.78 -1.25
N VAL A 154 9.00 -16.06 -1.56
CA VAL A 154 9.94 -17.09 -1.13
C VAL A 154 10.89 -17.32 -2.31
N ARG A 155 12.20 -17.31 -2.05
CA ARG A 155 13.22 -17.66 -3.03
C ARG A 155 14.05 -18.79 -2.46
N ASP A 156 13.50 -19.99 -2.51
CA ASP A 156 14.22 -21.19 -2.14
C ASP A 156 14.86 -21.78 -3.40
N SER A 157 16.11 -22.19 -3.32
CA SER A 157 16.81 -22.88 -4.39
C SER A 157 17.50 -24.12 -3.82
N GLY A 158 17.03 -25.31 -4.18
CA GLY A 158 17.56 -26.57 -3.72
C GLY A 158 17.61 -26.68 -2.18
N LYS A 159 18.77 -26.96 -1.62
CA LYS A 159 18.97 -27.13 -0.16
C LYS A 159 19.08 -25.80 0.62
N LYS A 160 19.07 -24.63 -0.04
CA LYS A 160 19.18 -23.32 0.63
C LYS A 160 17.81 -22.70 0.82
N THR A 161 17.40 -22.52 2.08
CA THR A 161 16.27 -21.66 2.47
C THR A 161 16.62 -20.21 2.18
N GLY A 162 15.99 -19.64 1.15
CA GLY A 162 16.26 -18.27 0.74
C GLY A 162 15.61 -17.24 1.67
N ARG A 163 16.10 -16.01 1.60
CA ARG A 163 15.58 -14.89 2.38
C ARG A 163 14.13 -14.56 1.97
N ARG A 164 13.21 -14.64 2.91
CA ARG A 164 11.83 -14.23 2.71
C ARG A 164 11.72 -12.71 2.74
N ALA A 165 11.18 -12.11 1.71
CA ALA A 165 11.01 -10.66 1.58
C ALA A 165 9.65 -10.31 0.98
N LEU A 166 9.19 -9.08 1.18
CA LEU A 166 7.99 -8.59 0.49
C LEU A 166 8.22 -8.55 -1.02
N SER A 167 7.21 -8.93 -1.80
CA SER A 167 7.24 -8.86 -3.26
C SER A 167 7.44 -7.44 -3.79
N LYS A 168 6.91 -6.44 -3.06
CA LYS A 168 6.91 -5.02 -3.41
C LYS A 168 6.31 -4.70 -4.79
N LYS A 169 5.55 -5.63 -5.39
CA LYS A 169 4.94 -5.46 -6.71
C LYS A 169 3.71 -4.54 -6.74
N GLY A 170 3.29 -4.02 -5.59
CA GLY A 170 2.15 -3.10 -5.47
C GLY A 170 2.56 -1.63 -5.31
N ASP A 171 1.59 -0.80 -4.93
CA ASP A 171 1.76 0.64 -4.72
C ASP A 171 2.64 0.93 -3.50
N SER A 172 3.76 1.62 -3.71
CA SER A 172 4.70 1.98 -2.64
C SER A 172 4.09 2.92 -1.61
N GLU A 173 3.19 3.81 -2.03
CA GLU A 173 2.51 4.73 -1.12
C GLU A 173 1.53 3.98 -0.21
N MET A 174 0.79 3.00 -0.74
CA MET A 174 -0.08 2.16 0.08
C MET A 174 0.70 1.35 1.12
N ARG A 175 1.87 0.80 0.75
CA ARG A 175 2.73 0.11 1.73
C ARG A 175 3.22 1.06 2.82
N ARG A 176 3.59 2.29 2.48
CA ARG A 176 4.00 3.32 3.44
C ARG A 176 2.86 3.68 4.39
N LEU A 177 1.65 3.89 3.87
CA LEU A 177 0.46 4.20 4.66
C LEU A 177 0.11 3.05 5.62
N LEU A 178 0.14 1.81 5.14
CA LEU A 178 -0.11 0.62 5.96
C LEU A 178 0.98 0.41 7.02
N TYR A 179 2.23 0.71 6.71
CA TYR A 179 3.31 0.64 7.69
C TYR A 179 3.12 1.67 8.81
N ASN A 180 2.74 2.91 8.46
CA ASN A 180 2.43 3.96 9.45
C ASN A 180 1.20 3.58 10.30
N ALA A 181 0.16 2.99 9.67
CA ALA A 181 -0.99 2.47 10.39
C ALA A 181 -0.59 1.37 11.38
N ALA A 182 0.30 0.47 10.98
CA ALA A 182 0.81 -0.57 11.87
C ALA A 182 1.66 -0.01 13.03
N MET A 183 2.45 1.05 12.79
CA MET A 183 3.19 1.74 13.86
C MET A 183 2.24 2.35 14.90
N ALA A 184 1.12 2.95 14.47
CA ALA A 184 0.11 3.47 15.37
C ALA A 184 -0.63 2.33 16.09
N ALA A 185 -1.08 1.32 15.35
CA ALA A 185 -1.79 0.15 15.87
C ALA A 185 -0.97 -0.65 16.89
N SER A 186 0.35 -0.77 16.71
CA SER A 186 1.21 -1.53 17.63
C SER A 186 1.21 -0.99 19.07
N ARG A 187 0.70 0.23 19.29
CA ARG A 187 0.56 0.87 20.60
C ARG A 187 -0.86 0.77 21.16
N SER A 188 -1.83 0.29 20.35
CA SER A 188 -3.22 0.12 20.82
C SER A 188 -3.39 -1.15 21.62
N THR A 189 -4.36 -1.16 22.53
CA THR A 189 -4.69 -2.32 23.37
C THR A 189 -5.08 -3.55 22.54
N THR A 190 -5.71 -3.36 21.39
CA THR A 190 -6.15 -4.44 20.49
C THR A 190 -4.99 -5.13 19.77
N TRP A 191 -3.98 -4.37 19.32
CA TRP A 191 -2.93 -4.89 18.42
C TRP A 191 -1.59 -5.09 19.10
N GLN A 192 -1.37 -4.51 20.27
CA GLN A 192 -0.11 -4.61 21.01
C GLN A 192 0.30 -6.07 21.27
N ALA A 193 -0.64 -6.90 21.72
CA ALA A 193 -0.37 -8.32 22.00
C ALA A 193 0.06 -9.08 20.73
N PHE A 194 -0.54 -8.77 19.56
CA PHE A 194 -0.10 -9.34 18.28
C PHE A 194 1.32 -8.92 17.93
N TYR A 195 1.63 -7.62 18.08
CA TYR A 195 2.96 -7.08 17.79
C TYR A 195 4.03 -7.70 18.68
N GLN A 196 3.78 -7.79 19.98
CA GLN A 196 4.70 -8.39 20.96
C GLN A 196 4.96 -9.88 20.67
N ARG A 197 3.93 -10.66 20.32
CA ARG A 197 4.12 -12.05 19.87
C ARG A 197 5.03 -12.17 18.66
N MET A 198 4.98 -11.26 17.71
CA MET A 198 5.89 -11.30 16.55
C MET A 198 7.34 -11.07 17.00
N LEU A 199 7.58 -10.14 17.94
CA LEU A 199 8.91 -9.89 18.50
C LEU A 199 9.43 -11.12 19.28
N GLN A 200 8.59 -11.74 20.11
CA GLN A 200 8.92 -12.96 20.87
C GLN A 200 9.26 -14.15 19.94
N ARG A 201 8.67 -14.19 18.75
CA ARG A 201 9.00 -15.18 17.69
C ARG A 201 10.28 -14.87 16.95
N GLY A 202 11.06 -13.88 17.36
CA GLY A 202 12.34 -13.50 16.77
C GLY A 202 12.24 -12.56 15.54
N PHE A 203 11.06 -12.00 15.24
CA PHE A 203 10.96 -11.00 14.18
C PHE A 203 11.59 -9.68 14.62
N SER A 204 12.33 -9.03 13.70
CA SER A 204 12.75 -7.65 13.93
C SER A 204 11.54 -6.71 14.04
N ARG A 205 11.72 -5.53 14.64
CA ARG A 205 10.67 -4.50 14.75
C ARG A 205 9.99 -4.21 13.40
N THR A 206 10.78 -4.05 12.34
CA THR A 206 10.26 -3.80 11.00
C THR A 206 9.44 -4.99 10.48
N GLN A 207 9.92 -6.23 10.67
CA GLN A 207 9.19 -7.42 10.25
C GLN A 207 7.87 -7.59 11.02
N ALA A 208 7.87 -7.33 12.31
CA ALA A 208 6.67 -7.37 13.15
C ALA A 208 5.63 -6.31 12.72
N LEU A 209 6.07 -5.08 12.42
CA LEU A 209 5.20 -4.02 11.88
C LEU A 209 4.65 -4.39 10.50
N VAL A 210 5.44 -4.99 9.62
CA VAL A 210 4.98 -5.46 8.30
C VAL A 210 3.95 -6.59 8.46
N ALA A 211 4.16 -7.52 9.39
CA ALA A 211 3.18 -8.56 9.70
C ALA A 211 1.86 -7.96 10.21
N LEU A 212 1.94 -6.96 11.09
CA LEU A 212 0.77 -6.23 11.57
C LEU A 212 0.07 -5.45 10.44
N ALA A 213 0.81 -4.74 9.59
CA ALA A 213 0.27 -4.03 8.42
C ALA A 213 -0.53 -4.96 7.50
N ARG A 214 -0.02 -6.17 7.24
CA ARG A 214 -0.74 -7.22 6.49
C ARG A 214 -2.01 -7.67 7.20
N LYS A 215 -1.96 -7.80 8.52
CA LYS A 215 -3.14 -8.17 9.32
C LYS A 215 -4.21 -7.08 9.26
N LEU A 216 -3.84 -5.80 9.40
CA LEU A 216 -4.76 -4.66 9.25
C LEU A 216 -5.42 -4.64 7.87
N ALA A 217 -4.64 -4.84 6.80
CA ALA A 217 -5.16 -4.89 5.44
C ALA A 217 -6.13 -6.08 5.21
N ARG A 218 -5.88 -7.25 5.83
CA ARG A 218 -6.81 -8.39 5.78
C ARG A 218 -8.13 -8.09 6.50
N VAL A 219 -8.05 -7.46 7.66
CA VAL A 219 -9.25 -7.04 8.41
C VAL A 219 -10.04 -6.04 7.59
N ALA A 220 -9.39 -5.01 7.05
CA ALA A 220 -10.05 -4.03 6.18
C ALA A 220 -10.73 -4.70 4.96
N PHE A 221 -10.06 -5.63 4.30
CA PHE A 221 -10.65 -6.40 3.20
C PHE A 221 -11.91 -7.15 3.64
N SER A 222 -11.86 -7.85 4.79
CA SER A 222 -13.00 -8.59 5.32
C SER A 222 -14.19 -7.69 5.63
N LEU A 223 -13.95 -6.51 6.23
CA LEU A 223 -14.99 -5.53 6.53
C LEU A 223 -15.66 -5.01 5.25
N MET A 224 -14.89 -4.73 4.22
CA MET A 224 -15.42 -4.28 2.92
C MET A 224 -16.20 -5.39 2.21
N LYS A 225 -15.64 -6.61 2.15
CA LYS A 225 -16.25 -7.73 1.44
C LYS A 225 -17.58 -8.17 2.06
N ASN A 226 -17.65 -8.22 3.39
CA ASN A 226 -18.80 -8.73 4.12
C ASN A 226 -19.76 -7.62 4.57
N ALA A 227 -19.47 -6.36 4.26
CA ALA A 227 -20.20 -5.19 4.75
C ALA A 227 -20.38 -5.19 6.29
N ALA A 228 -19.43 -5.78 7.02
CA ALA A 228 -19.48 -5.99 8.46
C ALA A 228 -18.87 -4.81 9.23
N ASP A 229 -19.35 -4.60 10.45
CA ASP A 229 -18.74 -3.64 11.36
C ASP A 229 -17.51 -4.21 12.05
N TYR A 230 -16.57 -3.32 12.36
CA TYR A 230 -15.37 -3.69 13.08
C TYR A 230 -15.66 -3.91 14.56
N VAL A 231 -15.41 -5.13 15.03
CA VAL A 231 -15.46 -5.50 16.45
C VAL A 231 -14.03 -5.81 16.90
N PRO A 232 -13.43 -4.99 17.78
CA PRO A 232 -12.10 -5.26 18.31
C PRO A 232 -12.11 -6.56 19.12
N LYS A 233 -11.38 -7.58 18.66
CA LYS A 233 -11.12 -8.77 19.48
C LYS A 233 -9.94 -8.45 20.39
N ARG A 234 -10.18 -8.19 21.67
CA ARG A 234 -9.13 -8.20 22.69
C ARG A 234 -8.55 -9.61 22.71
N HIS A 235 -7.31 -9.75 22.30
CA HIS A 235 -6.56 -10.97 22.54
C HIS A 235 -6.24 -10.97 24.04
N GLU A 236 -7.09 -11.59 24.84
CA GLU A 236 -6.77 -11.88 26.24
C GLU A 236 -5.41 -12.56 26.29
N ASN A 237 -4.53 -12.01 27.12
CA ASN A 237 -3.26 -12.63 27.38
C ASN A 237 -3.56 -14.02 27.97
N ALA A 238 -3.27 -15.07 27.24
CA ALA A 238 -3.14 -16.39 27.78
C ALA A 238 -1.82 -16.45 28.61
N CYS A 239 -1.79 -15.68 29.68
CA CYS A 239 -0.86 -15.83 30.80
C CYS A 239 -1.69 -16.27 32.00
N GLY A 240 -1.86 -17.54 32.12
CA GLY A 240 -2.56 -18.16 33.24
C GLY A 240 -2.52 -19.66 33.12
N GLY A 241 -1.45 -20.26 33.61
CA GLY A 241 -1.29 -21.70 33.68
C GLY A 241 0.04 -22.04 34.29
N THR A 242 0.01 -22.08 35.61
CA THR A 242 0.91 -22.76 36.57
C THR A 242 1.80 -23.84 35.98
#